data_738991dc4ec3a5b0b6891a4845647e28
#
_entry.id   738991dc4ec3a5b0b6891a4845647e28
#
_cell.length_a   1.000
_cell.length_b   1.000
_cell.length_c   1.000
_cell.angle_alpha   90.00
_cell.angle_beta   90.00
_cell.angle_gamma   90.00
#
_symmetry.space_group_name_H-M   'P 1'
#
loop_
_entity.id
_entity.type
_entity.pdbx_description
1 polymer ?
#
loop_
_entity_poly.entity_id
_entity_poly.type
_entity_poly.pdbx_seq_one_letter_code
_entity_poly.pdbx_strand_id
1 'polypeptide(L)'
;KKQKPELMKAVREYMASRYDFNAKAIPAQFMSGGRKPIMAGPVARLPKAIKSYEELAQLSPEEIKKRDLFPYKPLAHPLHSTAHMVFPEQWIYAHPEHRRIDVDHDIPDEYLPEFPAPMFLTNHKELGDVTKGKEVTLSNYYEMFNGLLTPEQMEGLKELLKPTPSTFFNHTTHRVTLEPSAGVSCFSCHVNGHTNGAFEVAPDTRPNLARLRVGTPSMRGNYNLMQLASKRSIRSMDHFAEVEEYFEADPGLQQAIGPRAQQRQVTNRMGDFNAILDFSPAPKLSPLSKLIPRKASEQELLGENIFFGKGQCASCHSGPAFVDDYMHDLQVERFYTGRPEGPIKTFPLRGIKDSPPYLHDGRCPTLADAVEFFNLVLELKLTKEEKEALTAYLLCL
;
A
#
# COMPACT_ATOMS: atom_id res chain seq x y z
N LYS A 1 -17.29 -17.72 -14.96
CA LYS A 1 -16.22 -17.93 -15.97
C LYS A 1 -16.56 -17.31 -17.34
N LYS A 2 -17.78 -17.47 -17.88
CA LYS A 2 -18.17 -16.96 -19.21
C LYS A 2 -18.09 -15.43 -19.33
N GLN A 3 -18.36 -14.68 -18.26
CA GLN A 3 -18.37 -13.23 -18.25
C GLN A 3 -16.98 -12.59 -17.98
N LYS A 4 -16.00 -13.39 -17.55
CA LYS A 4 -14.68 -12.87 -17.17
C LYS A 4 -13.99 -12.05 -18.29
N PRO A 5 -13.93 -12.49 -19.55
CA PRO A 5 -13.27 -11.74 -20.60
C PRO A 5 -13.88 -10.34 -20.83
N GLU A 6 -15.20 -10.22 -20.72
CA GLU A 6 -15.91 -8.94 -20.86
C GLU A 6 -15.63 -8.02 -19.66
N LEU A 7 -15.66 -8.57 -18.44
CA LEU A 7 -15.33 -7.84 -17.23
C LEU A 7 -13.90 -7.32 -17.27
N MET A 8 -12.94 -8.16 -17.62
CA MET A 8 -11.54 -7.78 -17.72
C MET A 8 -11.28 -6.73 -18.81
N LYS A 9 -12.01 -6.82 -19.93
CA LYS A 9 -11.97 -5.79 -20.98
C LYS A 9 -12.48 -4.45 -20.45
N ALA A 10 -13.65 -4.44 -19.81
CA ALA A 10 -14.25 -3.23 -19.26
C ALA A 10 -13.37 -2.58 -18.18
N VAL A 11 -12.73 -3.38 -17.33
CA VAL A 11 -11.77 -2.91 -16.31
C VAL A 11 -10.57 -2.23 -16.97
N ARG A 12 -9.96 -2.88 -17.96
CA ARG A 12 -8.82 -2.30 -18.71
C ARG A 12 -9.19 -1.02 -19.43
N GLU A 13 -10.36 -0.97 -20.08
CA GLU A 13 -10.86 0.24 -20.75
C GLU A 13 -11.09 1.38 -19.75
N TYR A 14 -11.66 1.07 -18.59
CA TYR A 14 -11.85 2.05 -17.52
C TYR A 14 -10.51 2.60 -17.01
N MET A 15 -9.55 1.73 -16.73
CA MET A 15 -8.23 2.16 -16.28
C MET A 15 -7.49 2.97 -17.34
N ALA A 16 -7.53 2.54 -18.61
CA ALA A 16 -6.92 3.25 -19.73
C ALA A 16 -7.58 4.61 -20.01
N SER A 17 -8.85 4.79 -19.67
CA SER A 17 -9.53 6.09 -19.76
C SER A 17 -9.01 7.09 -18.73
N ARG A 18 -8.49 6.61 -17.59
CA ARG A 18 -8.02 7.43 -16.47
C ARG A 18 -6.51 7.62 -16.44
N TYR A 19 -5.76 6.62 -16.89
CA TYR A 19 -4.29 6.61 -16.80
C TYR A 19 -3.65 6.27 -18.15
N ASP A 20 -2.49 6.86 -18.37
CA ASP A 20 -1.60 6.49 -19.48
C ASP A 20 -0.47 5.61 -18.96
N PHE A 21 -0.69 4.30 -19.00
CA PHE A 21 0.28 3.30 -18.54
C PHE A 21 1.44 3.06 -19.53
N ASN A 22 1.71 4.00 -20.45
CA ASN A 22 2.84 3.92 -21.37
C ASN A 22 4.11 4.60 -20.86
N ALA A 23 4.12 5.05 -19.61
CA ALA A 23 5.28 5.67 -19.01
C ALA A 23 6.47 4.69 -18.96
N LYS A 24 7.66 5.25 -19.15
CA LYS A 24 8.91 4.48 -19.04
C LYS A 24 9.42 4.48 -17.60
N ALA A 25 10.27 3.51 -17.27
CA ALA A 25 10.98 3.49 -16.02
C ALA A 25 11.91 4.73 -15.87
N ILE A 26 12.05 5.20 -14.65
CA ILE A 26 13.04 6.23 -14.31
C ILE A 26 14.44 5.59 -14.48
N PRO A 27 15.36 6.19 -15.24
CA PRO A 27 16.69 5.64 -15.45
C PRO A 27 17.43 5.39 -14.12
N ALA A 28 17.98 4.18 -13.97
CA ALA A 28 18.77 3.76 -12.81
C ALA A 28 18.05 3.84 -11.43
N GLN A 29 16.72 3.94 -11.41
CA GLN A 29 15.93 3.89 -10.19
C GLN A 29 15.21 2.53 -10.08
N PHE A 30 15.47 1.85 -8.95
CA PHE A 30 14.91 0.53 -8.68
C PHE A 30 14.28 0.50 -7.28
N MET A 31 13.30 -0.37 -7.10
CA MET A 31 12.80 -0.75 -5.79
C MET A 31 13.91 -1.39 -4.95
N SER A 32 13.69 -1.51 -3.67
CA SER A 32 14.77 -1.88 -2.72
C SER A 32 15.31 -3.30 -2.89
N GLY A 33 14.59 -4.21 -3.54
CA GLY A 33 15.11 -5.51 -3.93
C GLY A 33 16.00 -5.49 -5.17
N GLY A 34 16.04 -4.36 -5.88
CA GLY A 34 16.91 -4.14 -7.05
C GLY A 34 16.49 -4.84 -8.34
N ARG A 35 15.36 -5.52 -8.34
CA ARG A 35 14.88 -6.32 -9.49
C ARG A 35 13.83 -5.59 -10.32
N LYS A 36 13.07 -4.68 -9.71
CA LYS A 36 11.98 -3.97 -10.36
C LYS A 36 12.31 -2.48 -10.53
N PRO A 37 12.27 -1.93 -11.75
CA PRO A 37 12.45 -0.51 -11.99
C PRO A 37 11.25 0.29 -11.46
N ILE A 38 11.48 1.55 -11.10
CA ILE A 38 10.43 2.49 -10.68
C ILE A 38 9.92 3.22 -11.91
N MET A 39 8.59 3.28 -12.06
CA MET A 39 7.95 3.92 -13.20
C MET A 39 7.90 5.44 -13.05
N ALA A 40 8.19 6.13 -14.13
CA ALA A 40 8.03 7.58 -14.21
C ALA A 40 6.55 7.97 -14.27
N GLY A 41 6.24 9.19 -13.87
CA GLY A 41 4.88 9.75 -13.91
C GLY A 41 4.94 11.28 -13.98
N PRO A 42 3.77 11.95 -13.80
CA PRO A 42 2.46 11.38 -13.53
C PRO A 42 1.86 10.65 -14.74
N VAL A 43 1.06 9.62 -14.46
CA VAL A 43 0.37 8.84 -15.50
C VAL A 43 -1.14 9.11 -15.55
N ALA A 44 -1.71 9.79 -14.56
CA ALA A 44 -3.11 10.18 -14.59
C ALA A 44 -3.37 11.11 -15.81
N ARG A 45 -4.45 10.81 -16.54
CA ARG A 45 -4.79 11.58 -17.75
C ARG A 45 -5.46 12.88 -17.38
N LEU A 46 -4.97 13.97 -17.93
CA LEU A 46 -5.68 15.25 -17.89
C LEU A 46 -6.87 15.24 -18.88
N PRO A 47 -7.97 15.92 -18.52
CA PRO A 47 -9.07 16.19 -19.46
C PRO A 47 -8.55 16.95 -20.69
N LYS A 48 -9.13 16.67 -21.86
CA LYS A 48 -8.70 17.28 -23.14
C LYS A 48 -8.66 18.82 -23.14
N ALA A 49 -9.44 19.44 -22.26
CA ALA A 49 -9.52 20.90 -22.13
C ALA A 49 -8.33 21.52 -21.38
N ILE A 50 -7.47 20.72 -20.75
CA ILE A 50 -6.37 21.15 -19.89
C ILE A 50 -5.06 20.66 -20.51
N LYS A 51 -4.13 21.56 -20.69
CA LYS A 51 -2.84 21.27 -21.37
C LYS A 51 -1.75 20.73 -20.43
N SER A 52 -1.79 21.16 -19.17
CA SER A 52 -0.79 20.75 -18.18
C SER A 52 -1.37 20.74 -16.77
N TYR A 53 -0.69 20.05 -15.83
CA TYR A 53 -1.04 20.05 -14.42
C TYR A 53 -0.88 21.44 -13.78
N GLU A 54 0.09 22.23 -14.26
CA GLU A 54 0.29 23.61 -13.81
C GLU A 54 -0.93 24.48 -14.18
N GLU A 55 -1.50 24.29 -15.37
CA GLU A 55 -2.74 24.97 -15.76
C GLU A 55 -3.90 24.55 -14.87
N LEU A 56 -4.05 23.24 -14.60
CA LEU A 56 -5.08 22.73 -13.71
C LEU A 56 -4.96 23.28 -12.28
N ALA A 57 -3.74 23.38 -11.77
CA ALA A 57 -3.45 23.89 -10.42
C ALA A 57 -3.72 25.40 -10.23
N GLN A 58 -3.99 26.14 -11.29
CA GLN A 58 -4.41 27.55 -11.18
C GLN A 58 -5.93 27.71 -10.99
N LEU A 59 -6.71 26.64 -11.27
CA LEU A 59 -8.15 26.66 -11.09
C LEU A 59 -8.53 26.46 -9.63
N SER A 60 -9.66 27.05 -9.20
CA SER A 60 -10.18 26.77 -7.86
C SER A 60 -10.81 25.37 -7.79
N PRO A 61 -10.92 24.79 -6.58
CA PRO A 61 -11.62 23.51 -6.40
C PRO A 61 -13.05 23.51 -6.99
N GLU A 62 -13.76 24.62 -6.87
CA GLU A 62 -15.11 24.79 -7.41
C GLU A 62 -15.14 24.74 -8.94
N GLU A 63 -14.16 25.35 -9.60
CA GLU A 63 -14.04 25.32 -11.06
C GLU A 63 -13.65 23.92 -11.54
N ILE A 64 -12.70 23.28 -10.86
CA ILE A 64 -12.28 21.90 -11.14
C ILE A 64 -13.50 20.98 -11.02
N LYS A 65 -14.28 21.10 -9.95
CA LYS A 65 -15.48 20.29 -9.72
C LYS A 65 -16.56 20.56 -10.77
N LYS A 66 -16.87 21.83 -11.01
CA LYS A 66 -17.92 22.25 -11.97
C LYS A 66 -17.65 21.73 -13.38
N ARG A 67 -16.37 21.69 -13.77
CA ARG A 67 -15.92 21.25 -15.10
C ARG A 67 -15.52 19.77 -15.14
N ASP A 68 -15.62 19.05 -14.01
CA ASP A 68 -15.24 17.64 -13.85
C ASP A 68 -13.78 17.34 -14.28
N LEU A 69 -12.85 18.17 -13.82
CA LEU A 69 -11.45 18.14 -14.26
C LEU A 69 -10.52 17.37 -13.31
N PHE A 70 -10.97 16.97 -12.11
CA PHE A 70 -10.09 16.32 -11.13
C PHE A 70 -9.67 14.91 -11.58
N PRO A 71 -8.37 14.64 -11.78
CA PRO A 71 -7.92 13.38 -12.37
C PRO A 71 -7.89 12.21 -11.38
N TYR A 72 -7.79 12.48 -10.07
CA TYR A 72 -7.55 11.49 -9.02
C TYR A 72 -8.82 11.10 -8.25
N LYS A 73 -9.91 10.81 -8.94
CA LYS A 73 -11.14 10.30 -8.31
C LYS A 73 -10.90 8.90 -7.73
N PRO A 74 -11.66 8.47 -6.69
CA PRO A 74 -11.57 7.12 -6.16
C PRO A 74 -11.64 6.05 -7.25
N LEU A 75 -10.91 4.94 -7.04
CA LEU A 75 -10.90 3.80 -7.95
C LEU A 75 -12.07 2.83 -7.72
N ALA A 76 -13.15 3.26 -7.06
CA ALA A 76 -14.35 2.46 -6.92
C ALA A 76 -14.93 2.16 -8.31
N HIS A 77 -14.43 1.09 -8.92
CA HIS A 77 -14.91 0.65 -10.22
C HIS A 77 -16.33 0.05 -10.06
N PRO A 78 -17.30 0.38 -10.91
CA PRO A 78 -18.65 -0.15 -10.80
C PRO A 78 -18.72 -1.68 -10.74
N LEU A 79 -17.83 -2.36 -11.47
CA LEU A 79 -17.73 -3.81 -11.49
C LEU A 79 -17.02 -4.40 -10.24
N HIS A 80 -16.38 -3.56 -9.45
CA HIS A 80 -15.73 -3.91 -8.17
C HIS A 80 -16.50 -3.38 -6.96
N SER A 81 -17.70 -2.89 -7.14
CA SER A 81 -18.51 -2.25 -6.08
C SER A 81 -18.79 -3.14 -4.88
N THR A 82 -18.54 -4.43 -4.99
CA THR A 82 -18.87 -5.47 -4.02
C THR A 82 -17.64 -6.06 -3.34
N ALA A 83 -16.52 -5.34 -3.33
CA ALA A 83 -15.52 -5.66 -2.35
C ALA A 83 -14.92 -7.07 -2.45
N HIS A 84 -14.47 -7.44 -3.59
CA HIS A 84 -13.70 -8.65 -3.74
C HIS A 84 -12.21 -8.36 -3.62
N MET A 85 -11.49 -9.24 -2.92
CA MET A 85 -10.04 -9.23 -2.95
C MET A 85 -9.55 -9.45 -4.38
N VAL A 86 -8.65 -8.62 -4.85
CA VAL A 86 -8.05 -8.70 -6.18
C VAL A 86 -6.54 -8.84 -6.02
N PHE A 87 -6.01 -9.98 -6.40
CA PHE A 87 -4.58 -10.23 -6.38
C PHE A 87 -3.93 -9.74 -7.68
N PRO A 88 -2.70 -9.18 -7.63
CA PRO A 88 -1.90 -8.85 -8.79
C PRO A 88 -1.60 -10.07 -9.68
N GLU A 89 -1.35 -9.86 -10.96
CA GLU A 89 -1.09 -10.95 -11.90
C GLU A 89 0.16 -11.76 -11.52
N GLN A 90 1.21 -11.10 -11.06
CA GLN A 90 2.43 -11.77 -10.57
C GLN A 90 2.13 -12.73 -9.43
N TRP A 91 1.26 -12.33 -8.49
CA TRP A 91 0.82 -13.19 -7.40
C TRP A 91 -0.01 -14.36 -7.93
N ILE A 92 -0.98 -14.10 -8.81
CA ILE A 92 -1.81 -15.15 -9.42
C ILE A 92 -0.97 -16.15 -10.21
N TYR A 93 0.10 -15.70 -10.87
CA TYR A 93 1.02 -16.59 -11.57
C TYR A 93 1.75 -17.53 -10.61
N ALA A 94 2.20 -17.01 -9.46
CA ALA A 94 2.86 -17.81 -8.43
C ALA A 94 1.85 -18.68 -7.62
N HIS A 95 0.62 -18.20 -7.45
CA HIS A 95 -0.43 -18.80 -6.61
C HIS A 95 -1.75 -18.94 -7.39
N PRO A 96 -1.84 -19.90 -8.35
CA PRO A 96 -3.02 -20.05 -9.21
C PRO A 96 -4.32 -20.34 -8.45
N GLU A 97 -4.23 -20.89 -7.23
CA GLU A 97 -5.35 -21.13 -6.32
C GLU A 97 -6.07 -19.85 -5.88
N HIS A 98 -5.40 -18.71 -5.92
CA HIS A 98 -5.98 -17.41 -5.58
C HIS A 98 -6.67 -16.71 -6.75
N ARG A 99 -6.70 -17.34 -7.92
CA ARG A 99 -7.33 -16.76 -9.11
C ARG A 99 -8.82 -16.52 -8.90
N ARG A 100 -9.20 -15.27 -9.14
CA ARG A 100 -10.62 -14.90 -9.14
C ARG A 100 -11.29 -15.28 -10.44
N ILE A 101 -12.58 -15.59 -10.36
CA ILE A 101 -13.40 -15.93 -11.55
C ILE A 101 -13.89 -14.66 -12.23
N ASP A 102 -14.17 -13.64 -11.45
CA ASP A 102 -14.71 -12.35 -11.88
C ASP A 102 -13.63 -11.40 -12.40
N VAL A 103 -12.68 -11.01 -11.51
CA VAL A 103 -11.60 -10.07 -11.83
C VAL A 103 -10.32 -10.55 -11.16
N ASP A 104 -9.20 -10.54 -11.87
CA ASP A 104 -7.90 -10.90 -11.30
C ASP A 104 -7.14 -9.66 -10.80
N HIS A 105 -7.06 -8.62 -11.63
CA HIS A 105 -6.35 -7.37 -11.35
C HIS A 105 -6.78 -6.31 -12.36
N ASP A 106 -6.46 -5.06 -12.09
CA ASP A 106 -6.80 -3.92 -12.94
C ASP A 106 -5.67 -2.91 -13.12
N ILE A 107 -4.60 -3.00 -12.33
CA ILE A 107 -3.40 -2.17 -12.48
C ILE A 107 -2.30 -3.02 -13.11
N PRO A 108 -1.61 -2.54 -14.17
CA PRO A 108 -0.50 -3.27 -14.77
C PRO A 108 0.63 -3.52 -13.77
N ASP A 109 1.27 -4.69 -13.89
CA ASP A 109 2.31 -5.13 -12.97
C ASP A 109 3.47 -4.15 -12.80
N GLU A 110 3.79 -3.38 -13.84
CA GLU A 110 4.84 -2.37 -13.82
C GLU A 110 4.61 -1.30 -12.74
N TYR A 111 3.34 -1.06 -12.36
CA TYR A 111 2.91 -0.08 -11.36
C TYR A 111 2.57 -0.71 -10.02
N LEU A 112 3.02 -1.92 -9.77
CA LEU A 112 2.82 -2.66 -8.52
C LEU A 112 4.15 -2.85 -7.78
N PRO A 113 4.15 -3.26 -6.50
CA PRO A 113 5.37 -3.55 -5.76
C PRO A 113 6.22 -4.64 -6.40
N GLU A 114 7.48 -4.70 -6.01
CA GLU A 114 8.37 -5.79 -6.41
C GLU A 114 7.90 -7.11 -5.78
N PHE A 115 7.82 -8.17 -6.60
CA PHE A 115 7.40 -9.49 -6.15
C PHE A 115 8.50 -10.54 -6.40
N PRO A 116 8.80 -11.41 -5.40
CA PRO A 116 8.47 -11.25 -3.98
C PRO A 116 9.13 -10.01 -3.38
N ALA A 117 8.50 -9.40 -2.39
CA ALA A 117 9.06 -8.22 -1.74
C ALA A 117 10.36 -8.57 -0.96
N PRO A 118 11.39 -7.72 -0.95
CA PRO A 118 12.52 -7.90 -0.05
C PRO A 118 12.09 -7.73 1.41
N MET A 119 12.70 -8.43 2.35
CA MET A 119 12.43 -8.31 3.78
C MET A 119 13.66 -7.78 4.51
N PHE A 120 13.44 -6.78 5.37
CA PHE A 120 14.49 -6.17 6.19
C PHE A 120 14.15 -6.34 7.67
N LEU A 121 15.16 -6.59 8.50
CA LEU A 121 15.01 -6.82 9.93
C LEU A 121 15.77 -5.76 10.74
N THR A 122 15.16 -5.26 11.81
CA THR A 122 15.76 -4.25 12.70
C THR A 122 17.00 -4.77 13.42
N ASN A 123 17.00 -6.05 13.76
CA ASN A 123 18.06 -6.74 14.50
C ASN A 123 19.17 -7.31 13.59
N HIS A 124 19.00 -7.26 12.26
CA HIS A 124 19.97 -7.79 11.27
C HIS A 124 20.08 -6.86 10.06
N LYS A 125 20.28 -5.56 10.32
CA LYS A 125 20.38 -4.53 9.25
C LYS A 125 21.53 -4.77 8.28
N GLU A 126 22.59 -5.42 8.74
CA GLU A 126 23.80 -5.76 7.97
C GLU A 126 23.51 -6.78 6.86
N LEU A 127 22.45 -7.58 6.98
CA LEU A 127 22.10 -8.60 5.99
C LEU A 127 21.37 -8.04 4.77
N GLY A 128 20.82 -6.81 4.88
CA GLY A 128 19.95 -6.27 3.83
C GLY A 128 18.69 -7.12 3.64
N ASP A 129 18.37 -7.49 2.40
CA ASP A 129 17.24 -8.39 2.12
C ASP A 129 17.55 -9.81 2.61
N VAL A 130 16.97 -10.19 3.74
CA VAL A 130 17.16 -11.54 4.34
C VAL A 130 16.53 -12.64 3.51
N THR A 131 15.60 -12.34 2.62
CA THR A 131 14.93 -13.33 1.76
C THR A 131 15.73 -13.66 0.50
N LYS A 132 16.70 -12.80 0.16
CA LYS A 132 17.51 -12.93 -1.07
C LYS A 132 16.64 -13.10 -2.33
N GLY A 133 15.54 -12.36 -2.39
CA GLY A 133 14.58 -12.37 -3.50
C GLY A 133 13.67 -13.58 -3.56
N LYS A 134 13.55 -14.36 -2.49
CA LYS A 134 12.63 -15.49 -2.40
C LYS A 134 11.37 -15.11 -1.63
N GLU A 135 10.27 -15.73 -1.99
CA GLU A 135 9.05 -15.68 -1.19
C GLU A 135 9.22 -16.56 0.06
N VAL A 136 8.83 -16.02 1.21
CA VAL A 136 8.80 -16.76 2.47
C VAL A 136 7.51 -17.56 2.54
N THR A 137 7.65 -18.86 2.73
CA THR A 137 6.53 -19.82 2.76
C THR A 137 6.65 -20.77 3.96
N LEU A 138 5.60 -21.51 4.28
CA LEU A 138 5.65 -22.56 5.32
C LEU A 138 6.69 -23.63 5.04
N SER A 139 7.09 -23.85 3.80
CA SER A 139 8.08 -24.87 3.44
C SER A 139 9.53 -24.42 3.60
N ASN A 140 9.81 -23.11 3.63
CA ASN A 140 11.18 -22.59 3.65
C ASN A 140 11.50 -21.63 4.80
N TYR A 141 10.51 -21.12 5.54
CA TYR A 141 10.71 -20.08 6.56
C TYR A 141 11.70 -20.52 7.64
N TYR A 142 11.60 -21.76 8.11
CA TYR A 142 12.46 -22.24 9.20
C TYR A 142 13.92 -22.26 8.78
N GLU A 143 14.22 -22.84 7.61
CA GLU A 143 15.59 -22.89 7.09
C GLU A 143 16.15 -21.49 6.80
N MET A 144 15.31 -20.62 6.26
CA MET A 144 15.70 -19.26 5.90
C MET A 144 16.02 -18.39 7.12
N PHE A 145 15.28 -18.55 8.22
CA PHE A 145 15.38 -17.69 9.40
C PHE A 145 16.02 -18.36 10.63
N ASN A 146 16.45 -19.60 10.52
CA ASN A 146 17.15 -20.29 11.60
C ASN A 146 18.42 -19.54 12.01
N GLY A 147 18.53 -19.21 13.30
CA GLY A 147 19.62 -18.40 13.84
C GLY A 147 19.46 -16.88 13.69
N LEU A 148 18.43 -16.40 12.98
CA LEU A 148 18.12 -14.97 12.85
C LEU A 148 16.99 -14.51 13.77
N LEU A 149 16.07 -15.40 14.09
CA LEU A 149 14.89 -15.12 14.91
C LEU A 149 14.93 -15.84 16.26
N THR A 150 14.32 -15.23 17.28
CA THR A 150 14.01 -15.94 18.52
C THR A 150 12.93 -17.00 18.27
N PRO A 151 12.78 -17.99 19.18
CA PRO A 151 11.72 -18.99 19.06
C PRO A 151 10.31 -18.36 18.95
N GLU A 152 10.02 -17.31 19.71
CA GLU A 152 8.75 -16.58 19.71
C GLU A 152 8.51 -15.90 18.36
N GLN A 153 9.53 -15.23 17.82
CA GLN A 153 9.48 -14.59 16.50
C GLN A 153 9.31 -15.63 15.37
N MET A 154 9.96 -16.77 15.48
CA MET A 154 9.83 -17.87 14.52
C MET A 154 8.41 -18.45 14.50
N GLU A 155 7.81 -18.67 15.68
CA GLU A 155 6.41 -19.08 15.77
C GLU A 155 5.46 -18.01 15.25
N GLY A 156 5.73 -16.72 15.54
CA GLY A 156 4.96 -15.60 15.00
C GLY A 156 4.99 -15.54 13.47
N LEU A 157 6.17 -15.70 12.88
CA LEU A 157 6.31 -15.79 11.41
C LEU A 157 5.53 -16.96 10.83
N LYS A 158 5.60 -18.13 11.46
CA LYS A 158 4.86 -19.31 11.06
C LYS A 158 3.33 -19.06 11.02
N GLU A 159 2.79 -18.42 12.06
CA GLU A 159 1.37 -18.11 12.11
C GLU A 159 0.95 -17.10 11.02
N LEU A 160 1.79 -16.10 10.73
CA LEU A 160 1.56 -15.16 9.62
C LEU A 160 1.58 -15.83 8.23
N LEU A 161 2.27 -16.97 8.11
CA LEU A 161 2.36 -17.76 6.87
C LEU A 161 1.27 -18.82 6.76
N LYS A 162 0.64 -19.20 7.88
CA LYS A 162 -0.34 -20.28 7.92
C LYS A 162 -1.62 -19.88 7.24
N PRO A 163 -2.04 -20.59 6.17
CA PRO A 163 -3.32 -20.32 5.54
C PRO A 163 -4.47 -20.62 6.49
N THR A 164 -5.36 -19.66 6.60
CA THR A 164 -6.60 -19.81 7.35
C THR A 164 -7.72 -20.06 6.34
N PRO A 165 -8.33 -21.24 6.33
CA PRO A 165 -9.50 -21.48 5.51
C PRO A 165 -10.60 -20.51 5.91
N SER A 166 -10.96 -19.62 5.02
CA SER A 166 -12.01 -18.65 5.27
C SER A 166 -13.02 -18.67 4.14
N THR A 167 -14.26 -18.90 4.51
CA THR A 167 -15.37 -18.68 3.63
C THR A 167 -15.80 -17.22 3.61
N PHE A 168 -15.25 -16.39 4.52
CA PHE A 168 -15.67 -15.01 4.77
C PHE A 168 -14.50 -14.04 4.97
N PHE A 169 -13.38 -14.26 4.31
CA PHE A 169 -12.22 -13.38 4.47
C PHE A 169 -12.56 -11.90 4.20
N ASN A 170 -13.48 -11.65 3.31
CA ASN A 170 -14.12 -10.34 3.18
C ASN A 170 -15.57 -10.50 3.64
N HIS A 171 -15.97 -9.94 4.74
CA HIS A 171 -17.33 -9.96 5.30
C HIS A 171 -18.41 -9.48 4.32
N THR A 172 -18.36 -9.94 3.10
CA THR A 172 -19.34 -9.63 2.08
C THR A 172 -20.26 -10.81 1.87
N THR A 173 -21.54 -10.55 1.68
CA THR A 173 -22.52 -11.53 1.28
C THR A 173 -22.35 -11.99 -0.18
N HIS A 174 -21.41 -11.36 -0.89
CA HIS A 174 -21.12 -11.63 -2.30
C HIS A 174 -20.05 -12.70 -2.46
N ARG A 175 -20.37 -13.94 -2.09
CA ARG A 175 -19.50 -15.08 -2.33
C ARG A 175 -19.76 -15.62 -3.73
N VAL A 176 -18.66 -15.81 -4.46
CA VAL A 176 -18.73 -16.45 -5.78
C VAL A 176 -18.94 -17.97 -5.66
N THR A 177 -18.54 -18.55 -4.53
CA THR A 177 -18.68 -19.97 -4.24
C THR A 177 -18.91 -20.21 -2.76
N LEU A 178 -19.68 -21.24 -2.43
CA LEU A 178 -19.85 -21.74 -1.06
C LEU A 178 -18.74 -22.70 -0.64
N GLU A 179 -17.89 -23.11 -1.58
CA GLU A 179 -16.76 -23.98 -1.30
C GLU A 179 -15.75 -23.24 -0.39
N PRO A 180 -15.20 -23.92 0.61
CA PRO A 180 -14.10 -23.39 1.39
C PRO A 180 -12.92 -23.05 0.47
N SER A 181 -12.32 -21.88 0.64
CA SER A 181 -11.05 -21.58 -0.02
C SER A 181 -9.93 -22.44 0.56
N ALA A 182 -8.85 -22.61 -0.20
CA ALA A 182 -7.63 -23.24 0.31
C ALA A 182 -7.02 -22.49 1.51
N GLY A 183 -7.56 -21.35 1.83
CA GLY A 183 -7.11 -20.45 2.88
C GLY A 183 -6.26 -19.31 2.33
N VAL A 184 -6.27 -18.20 3.09
CA VAL A 184 -5.44 -17.03 2.84
C VAL A 184 -4.65 -16.76 4.11
N SER A 185 -3.36 -16.54 4.00
CA SER A 185 -2.48 -16.12 5.11
C SER A 185 -2.30 -14.61 5.11
N CYS A 186 -1.80 -14.04 6.20
CA CYS A 186 -1.41 -12.63 6.22
C CYS A 186 -0.39 -12.32 5.11
N PHE A 187 0.55 -13.23 4.86
CA PHE A 187 1.55 -13.05 3.81
C PHE A 187 1.02 -13.25 2.39
N SER A 188 -0.21 -13.71 2.21
CA SER A 188 -0.86 -13.69 0.89
C SER A 188 -1.06 -12.28 0.35
N CYS A 189 -1.36 -11.31 1.22
CA CYS A 189 -1.45 -9.88 0.89
C CYS A 189 -0.18 -9.13 1.29
N HIS A 190 0.36 -9.41 2.47
CA HIS A 190 1.58 -8.81 3.02
C HIS A 190 2.82 -9.64 2.69
N VAL A 191 3.10 -9.84 1.40
CA VAL A 191 4.22 -10.69 0.93
C VAL A 191 5.52 -10.27 1.59
N ASN A 192 6.16 -11.22 2.30
CA ASN A 192 7.40 -10.98 3.03
C ASN A 192 7.32 -9.79 4.00
N GLY A 193 6.16 -9.59 4.63
CA GLY A 193 5.92 -8.47 5.53
C GLY A 193 5.79 -7.10 4.85
N HIS A 194 5.59 -7.07 3.54
CA HIS A 194 5.38 -5.85 2.77
C HIS A 194 3.95 -5.81 2.19
N THR A 195 3.79 -5.46 0.95
CA THR A 195 2.53 -5.51 0.21
C THR A 195 2.76 -6.15 -1.15
N ASN A 196 1.75 -6.81 -1.67
CA ASN A 196 1.72 -7.27 -3.06
C ASN A 196 0.96 -6.31 -3.99
N GLY A 197 0.42 -5.19 -3.45
CA GLY A 197 -0.44 -4.27 -4.19
C GLY A 197 -1.87 -4.77 -4.39
N ALA A 198 -2.30 -5.80 -3.66
CA ALA A 198 -3.69 -6.27 -3.71
C ALA A 198 -4.66 -5.24 -3.13
N PHE A 199 -5.90 -5.28 -3.62
CA PHE A 199 -6.98 -4.44 -3.14
C PHE A 199 -8.10 -5.29 -2.58
N GLU A 200 -8.55 -4.93 -1.40
CA GLU A 200 -9.62 -5.61 -0.69
C GLU A 200 -10.58 -4.60 -0.06
N VAL A 201 -11.67 -5.08 0.48
CA VAL A 201 -12.47 -4.29 1.41
C VAL A 201 -11.79 -4.34 2.75
N ALA A 202 -11.40 -3.17 3.23
CA ALA A 202 -10.77 -3.07 4.52
C ALA A 202 -11.78 -3.34 5.63
N PRO A 203 -11.60 -4.37 6.41
CA PRO A 203 -12.48 -4.71 7.52
C PRO A 203 -12.48 -3.63 8.61
N ASP A 204 -11.36 -2.96 8.80
CA ASP A 204 -11.17 -1.92 9.80
C ASP A 204 -11.84 -0.57 9.48
N THR A 205 -12.34 -0.40 8.28
CA THR A 205 -12.97 0.85 7.81
C THR A 205 -14.49 0.82 7.85
N ARG A 206 -15.07 -0.24 8.39
CA ARG A 206 -16.51 -0.39 8.53
C ARG A 206 -17.13 0.65 9.46
N PRO A 207 -18.36 1.09 9.21
CA PRO A 207 -19.19 0.81 8.01
C PRO A 207 -18.93 1.76 6.84
N ASN A 208 -18.15 2.82 7.03
CA ASN A 208 -18.10 3.96 6.11
C ASN A 208 -17.38 3.67 4.79
N LEU A 209 -16.34 2.84 4.83
CA LEU A 209 -15.53 2.48 3.67
C LEU A 209 -15.70 1.01 3.23
N ALA A 210 -16.63 0.28 3.82
CA ALA A 210 -16.83 -1.16 3.56
C ALA A 210 -17.10 -1.53 2.09
N ARG A 211 -17.31 -0.55 1.22
CA ARG A 211 -17.51 -0.75 -0.22
C ARG A 211 -16.37 -0.16 -1.06
N LEU A 212 -15.37 0.43 -0.44
CA LEU A 212 -14.21 0.95 -1.14
C LEU A 212 -13.13 -0.12 -1.19
N ARG A 213 -12.49 -0.22 -2.32
CA ARG A 213 -11.27 -0.99 -2.44
C ARG A 213 -10.15 -0.25 -1.75
N VAL A 214 -9.45 -0.95 -0.86
CA VAL A 214 -8.35 -0.40 -0.09
C VAL A 214 -7.09 -1.22 -0.38
N GLY A 215 -6.00 -0.54 -0.69
CA GLY A 215 -4.71 -1.17 -0.91
C GLY A 215 -4.16 -1.78 0.37
N THR A 216 -3.58 -2.95 0.26
CA THR A 216 -2.87 -3.61 1.37
C THR A 216 -1.66 -2.77 1.78
N PRO A 217 -1.57 -2.25 3.01
CA PRO A 217 -0.42 -1.46 3.45
C PRO A 217 0.80 -2.36 3.73
N SER A 218 1.99 -1.76 3.73
CA SER A 218 3.19 -2.44 4.19
C SER A 218 3.16 -2.66 5.71
N MET A 219 3.68 -3.80 6.17
CA MET A 219 3.90 -4.06 7.61
C MET A 219 5.27 -3.56 8.08
N ARG A 220 6.13 -3.10 7.18
CA ARG A 220 7.46 -2.58 7.52
C ARG A 220 7.35 -1.35 8.41
N GLY A 221 8.11 -1.35 9.48
CA GLY A 221 8.18 -0.22 10.41
C GLY A 221 6.95 -0.04 11.30
N ASN A 222 6.06 -1.04 11.40
CA ASN A 222 4.86 -0.98 12.26
C ASN A 222 5.19 -0.69 13.73
N TYR A 223 6.42 -1.01 14.18
CA TYR A 223 6.90 -0.67 15.53
C TYR A 223 6.99 0.85 15.79
N ASN A 224 6.96 1.68 14.76
CA ASN A 224 6.90 3.15 14.86
C ASN A 224 5.47 3.71 14.86
N LEU A 225 4.45 2.86 14.72
CA LEU A 225 3.06 3.31 14.60
C LEU A 225 2.32 3.09 15.92
N MET A 226 1.71 4.15 16.43
CA MET A 226 0.95 4.07 17.69
C MET A 226 -0.42 3.43 17.50
N GLN A 227 -1.00 3.56 16.32
CA GLN A 227 -2.29 2.96 15.96
C GLN A 227 -2.24 2.54 14.49
N LEU A 228 -2.90 1.43 14.19
CA LEU A 228 -2.91 0.81 12.86
C LEU A 228 -4.24 1.08 12.15
N ALA A 229 -4.28 0.68 10.88
CA ALA A 229 -5.39 0.87 9.97
C ALA A 229 -5.62 2.33 9.53
N SER A 230 -6.29 2.52 8.40
CA SER A 230 -6.50 3.85 7.81
C SER A 230 -7.39 4.77 8.64
N LYS A 231 -8.18 4.21 9.56
CA LYS A 231 -9.04 4.96 10.50
C LYS A 231 -8.55 4.93 11.95
N ARG A 232 -7.31 4.47 12.21
CA ARG A 232 -6.75 4.32 13.56
C ARG A 232 -7.61 3.45 14.47
N SER A 233 -8.32 2.48 13.90
CA SER A 233 -9.26 1.63 14.64
C SER A 233 -8.59 0.55 15.48
N ILE A 234 -7.32 0.25 15.21
CA ILE A 234 -6.55 -0.84 15.79
C ILE A 234 -5.38 -0.31 16.62
N ARG A 235 -5.25 -0.77 17.87
CA ARG A 235 -4.26 -0.23 18.83
C ARG A 235 -2.84 -0.75 18.59
N SER A 236 -2.69 -2.00 18.20
CA SER A 236 -1.40 -2.69 18.12
C SER A 236 -1.48 -3.84 17.12
N MET A 237 -0.34 -4.46 16.80
CA MET A 237 -0.30 -5.63 15.91
C MET A 237 -1.01 -6.84 16.50
N ASP A 238 -0.89 -7.09 17.79
CA ASP A 238 -1.61 -8.18 18.46
C ASP A 238 -3.12 -7.95 18.42
N HIS A 239 -3.57 -6.70 18.59
CA HIS A 239 -4.98 -6.36 18.43
C HIS A 239 -5.43 -6.50 16.96
N PHE A 240 -4.57 -6.16 16.00
CA PHE A 240 -4.85 -6.37 14.58
C PHE A 240 -5.04 -7.85 14.29
N ALA A 241 -4.10 -8.70 14.70
CA ALA A 241 -4.17 -10.13 14.53
C ALA A 241 -5.41 -10.74 15.22
N GLU A 242 -5.74 -10.25 16.43
CA GLU A 242 -6.95 -10.68 17.13
C GLU A 242 -8.23 -10.32 16.36
N VAL A 243 -8.31 -9.13 15.79
CA VAL A 243 -9.47 -8.68 15.00
C VAL A 243 -9.59 -9.48 13.71
N GLU A 244 -8.51 -9.60 12.94
CA GLU A 244 -8.52 -10.30 11.66
C GLU A 244 -8.80 -11.80 11.83
N GLU A 245 -8.18 -12.45 12.82
CA GLU A 245 -8.30 -13.88 13.00
C GLU A 245 -9.59 -14.27 13.72
N TYR A 246 -10.06 -13.47 14.69
CA TYR A 246 -11.14 -13.89 15.57
C TYR A 246 -12.49 -13.25 15.28
N PHE A 247 -12.51 -12.03 14.77
CA PHE A 247 -13.75 -11.31 14.50
C PHE A 247 -14.12 -11.29 13.02
N GLU A 248 -13.16 -11.52 12.15
CA GLU A 248 -13.34 -11.42 10.71
C GLU A 248 -13.13 -12.71 9.97
N ALA A 249 -12.40 -13.65 10.55
CA ALA A 249 -12.32 -15.01 10.08
C ALA A 249 -13.59 -15.82 10.43
N ASP A 250 -13.74 -16.92 9.74
CA ASP A 250 -14.83 -17.89 9.94
C ASP A 250 -14.95 -18.29 11.42
N PRO A 251 -16.16 -18.34 11.99
CA PRO A 251 -16.41 -18.87 13.34
C PRO A 251 -15.79 -20.24 13.62
N GLY A 252 -15.57 -21.06 12.58
CA GLY A 252 -14.82 -22.31 12.67
C GLY A 252 -13.37 -22.15 13.09
N LEU A 253 -12.74 -21.01 12.79
CA LEU A 253 -11.38 -20.71 13.20
C LEU A 253 -11.27 -20.46 14.70
N GLN A 254 -12.25 -19.79 15.30
CA GLN A 254 -12.31 -19.61 16.74
C GLN A 254 -12.32 -20.96 17.51
N GLN A 255 -12.91 -22.00 16.92
CA GLN A 255 -12.89 -23.34 17.48
C GLN A 255 -11.57 -24.07 17.23
N ALA A 256 -10.92 -23.81 16.09
CA ALA A 256 -9.69 -24.49 15.71
C ALA A 256 -8.45 -24.01 16.49
N ILE A 257 -8.43 -22.77 16.99
CA ILE A 257 -7.28 -22.20 17.70
C ILE A 257 -7.35 -22.46 19.22
N GLY A 258 -8.48 -22.89 19.75
CA GLY A 258 -8.60 -23.27 21.17
C GLY A 258 -8.91 -22.12 22.14
N PRO A 259 -8.67 -22.27 23.45
CA PRO A 259 -9.08 -21.32 24.46
C PRO A 259 -8.42 -19.94 24.32
N ARG A 260 -9.13 -18.86 24.70
CA ARG A 260 -8.67 -17.46 24.60
C ARG A 260 -7.26 -17.18 25.10
N ALA A 261 -6.76 -17.90 26.10
CA ALA A 261 -5.40 -17.74 26.59
C ALA A 261 -4.33 -18.18 25.60
N GLN A 262 -4.58 -19.25 24.84
CA GLN A 262 -3.68 -19.71 23.77
C GLN A 262 -3.75 -18.77 22.57
N GLN A 263 -4.89 -18.22 22.29
CA GLN A 263 -5.10 -17.25 21.24
C GLN A 263 -4.24 -16.01 21.43
N ARG A 264 -4.26 -15.41 22.61
CA ARG A 264 -3.39 -14.26 22.94
C ARG A 264 -1.92 -14.56 22.78
N GLN A 265 -1.49 -15.77 23.10
CA GLN A 265 -0.10 -16.15 22.96
C GLN A 265 0.32 -16.21 21.48
N VAL A 266 -0.58 -16.67 20.60
CA VAL A 266 -0.36 -16.68 19.15
C VAL A 266 -0.27 -15.26 18.62
N THR A 267 -1.25 -14.40 18.93
CA THR A 267 -1.28 -13.01 18.44
C THR A 267 -0.09 -12.20 18.95
N ASN A 268 0.34 -12.39 20.21
CA ASN A 268 1.53 -11.73 20.74
C ASN A 268 2.79 -12.14 19.96
N ARG A 269 2.96 -13.42 19.63
CA ARG A 269 4.10 -13.89 18.82
C ARG A 269 4.11 -13.30 17.42
N MET A 270 2.92 -13.16 16.79
CA MET A 270 2.79 -12.45 15.51
C MET A 270 3.23 -10.99 15.66
N GLY A 271 2.84 -10.34 16.77
CA GLY A 271 3.29 -9.00 17.13
C GLY A 271 4.80 -8.91 17.31
N ASP A 272 5.41 -9.88 18.00
CA ASP A 272 6.87 -9.95 18.22
C ASP A 272 7.66 -10.05 16.91
N PHE A 273 7.17 -10.83 15.94
CA PHE A 273 7.78 -10.86 14.63
C PHE A 273 7.58 -9.54 13.87
N ASN A 274 6.38 -8.98 13.89
CA ASN A 274 6.10 -7.69 13.24
C ASN A 274 6.96 -6.55 13.80
N ALA A 275 7.29 -6.58 15.08
CA ALA A 275 8.11 -5.57 15.74
C ALA A 275 9.55 -5.49 15.19
N ILE A 276 10.02 -6.50 14.49
CA ILE A 276 11.36 -6.52 13.88
C ILE A 276 11.36 -6.30 12.38
N LEU A 277 10.20 -6.18 11.72
CA LEU A 277 10.14 -5.83 10.30
C LEU A 277 10.55 -4.37 10.10
N ASP A 278 11.71 -4.15 9.48
CA ASP A 278 12.27 -2.82 9.28
C ASP A 278 11.85 -2.22 7.93
N PHE A 279 11.93 -0.91 7.86
CA PHE A 279 11.89 -0.18 6.59
C PHE A 279 13.02 -0.60 5.67
N SER A 280 12.84 -0.42 4.38
CA SER A 280 13.94 -0.54 3.43
C SER A 280 15.08 0.45 3.75
N PRO A 281 16.35 0.07 3.48
CA PRO A 281 17.47 0.97 3.71
C PRO A 281 17.34 2.28 2.94
N ALA A 282 17.66 3.38 3.61
CA ALA A 282 17.71 4.73 3.03
C ALA A 282 19.12 5.31 3.19
N PRO A 283 20.10 4.88 2.38
CA PRO A 283 21.52 5.18 2.59
C PRO A 283 21.89 6.65 2.40
N LYS A 284 20.99 7.45 1.85
CA LYS A 284 21.15 8.90 1.70
C LYS A 284 20.69 9.68 2.92
N LEU A 285 19.95 9.06 3.84
CA LEU A 285 19.49 9.71 5.06
C LEU A 285 20.51 9.60 6.20
N SER A 286 20.58 10.67 6.97
CA SER A 286 21.27 10.70 8.27
C SER A 286 20.36 10.06 9.36
N PRO A 287 20.90 9.77 10.56
CA PRO A 287 20.08 9.33 11.70
C PRO A 287 18.97 10.32 12.10
N LEU A 288 19.09 11.58 11.72
CA LEU A 288 18.07 12.62 11.94
C LEU A 288 17.06 12.72 10.79
N SER A 289 17.03 11.73 9.91
CA SER A 289 16.13 11.67 8.73
C SER A 289 16.25 12.86 7.78
N LYS A 290 17.45 13.44 7.70
CA LYS A 290 17.80 14.48 6.74
C LYS A 290 18.75 13.91 5.69
N LEU A 291 18.67 14.39 4.47
CA LEU A 291 19.63 14.02 3.43
C LEU A 291 21.05 14.36 3.86
N ILE A 292 21.97 13.47 3.57
CA ILE A 292 23.42 13.69 3.71
C ILE A 292 23.89 14.42 2.43
N PRO A 293 24.28 15.71 2.47
CA PRO A 293 24.51 16.48 1.26
C PRO A 293 25.51 15.87 0.28
N ARG A 294 26.58 15.25 0.79
CA ARG A 294 27.60 14.59 -0.04
C ARG A 294 27.10 13.33 -0.77
N LYS A 295 25.93 12.79 -0.40
CA LYS A 295 25.32 11.60 -0.99
C LYS A 295 24.11 11.91 -1.84
N ALA A 296 23.58 13.11 -1.74
CA ALA A 296 22.38 13.56 -2.43
C ALA A 296 22.74 14.44 -3.64
N SER A 297 21.90 14.39 -4.67
CA SER A 297 21.97 15.34 -5.79
C SER A 297 21.36 16.70 -5.41
N GLU A 298 21.66 17.73 -6.18
CA GLU A 298 21.04 19.04 -6.01
C GLU A 298 19.52 18.99 -6.13
N GLN A 299 19.01 18.16 -7.03
CA GLN A 299 17.58 17.96 -7.22
C GLN A 299 16.93 17.31 -5.96
N GLU A 300 17.57 16.33 -5.36
CA GLU A 300 17.10 15.68 -4.13
C GLU A 300 17.10 16.65 -2.95
N LEU A 301 18.16 17.47 -2.82
CA LEU A 301 18.26 18.51 -1.79
C LEU A 301 17.19 19.60 -1.98
N LEU A 302 16.92 20.00 -3.21
CA LEU A 302 15.81 20.90 -3.53
C LEU A 302 14.47 20.26 -3.10
N GLY A 303 14.28 18.98 -3.41
CA GLY A 303 13.08 18.22 -3.00
C GLY A 303 12.91 18.16 -1.48
N GLU A 304 13.99 17.95 -0.73
CA GLU A 304 13.96 18.02 0.74
C GLU A 304 13.50 19.40 1.21
N ASN A 305 14.06 20.49 0.65
CA ASN A 305 13.65 21.84 1.00
C ASN A 305 12.17 22.11 0.70
N ILE A 306 11.66 21.59 -0.42
CA ILE A 306 10.24 21.70 -0.77
C ILE A 306 9.39 20.91 0.22
N PHE A 307 9.79 19.71 0.58
CA PHE A 307 9.08 18.84 1.52
C PHE A 307 8.88 19.50 2.89
N PHE A 308 9.93 20.15 3.42
CA PHE A 308 9.89 20.85 4.72
C PHE A 308 9.38 22.29 4.62
N GLY A 309 9.27 22.84 3.43
CA GLY A 309 8.87 24.24 3.17
C GLY A 309 7.56 24.34 2.39
N LYS A 310 7.66 24.82 1.15
CA LYS A 310 6.51 25.12 0.27
C LYS A 310 5.54 23.96 0.08
N GLY A 311 6.04 22.73 0.05
CA GLY A 311 5.23 21.51 -0.11
C GLY A 311 4.41 21.14 1.11
N GLN A 312 4.69 21.71 2.29
CA GLN A 312 3.98 21.46 3.56
C GLN A 312 3.87 20.00 4.00
N CYS A 313 4.62 19.09 3.36
CA CYS A 313 4.51 17.64 3.60
C CYS A 313 4.88 17.28 5.05
N ALA A 314 5.90 17.97 5.61
CA ALA A 314 6.37 17.75 6.97
C ALA A 314 5.37 18.15 8.06
N SER A 315 4.27 18.83 7.72
CA SER A 315 3.20 19.16 8.68
C SER A 315 2.44 17.91 9.16
N CYS A 316 2.38 16.87 8.31
CA CYS A 316 1.80 15.58 8.63
C CYS A 316 2.87 14.48 8.66
N HIS A 317 3.84 14.53 7.76
CA HIS A 317 4.90 13.53 7.63
C HIS A 317 6.17 13.98 8.36
N SER A 318 6.16 13.92 9.69
CA SER A 318 7.26 14.35 10.57
C SER A 318 7.98 13.16 11.22
N GLY A 319 9.12 13.45 11.86
CA GLY A 319 9.91 12.48 12.61
C GLY A 319 10.61 11.43 11.76
N PRO A 320 11.22 10.41 12.39
CA PRO A 320 12.12 9.49 11.70
C PRO A 320 11.42 8.55 10.72
N ALA A 321 10.14 8.24 10.92
CA ALA A 321 9.32 7.45 10.02
C ALA A 321 8.51 8.29 9.04
N PHE A 322 8.56 9.63 9.14
CA PHE A 322 7.75 10.55 8.36
C PHE A 322 6.25 10.29 8.53
N VAL A 323 5.81 10.25 9.80
CA VAL A 323 4.43 10.03 10.22
C VAL A 323 4.17 10.78 11.52
N ASP A 324 2.98 11.38 11.66
CA ASP A 324 2.55 12.07 12.88
C ASP A 324 1.55 11.27 13.72
N ASP A 325 1.14 10.09 13.23
CA ASP A 325 0.12 9.23 13.83
C ASP A 325 -1.27 9.88 14.01
N TYR A 326 -1.51 11.03 13.39
CA TYR A 326 -2.82 11.68 13.39
C TYR A 326 -3.66 11.29 12.16
N MET A 327 -4.89 11.78 12.16
CA MET A 327 -5.83 11.66 11.04
C MET A 327 -6.10 13.04 10.46
N HIS A 328 -6.08 13.14 9.13
CA HIS A 328 -6.32 14.39 8.42
C HIS A 328 -7.44 14.20 7.40
N ASP A 329 -8.40 15.15 7.40
CA ASP A 329 -9.44 15.23 6.39
C ASP A 329 -8.98 16.21 5.29
N LEU A 330 -8.60 15.65 4.15
CA LEU A 330 -8.16 16.43 3.00
C LEU A 330 -9.34 17.01 2.19
N GLN A 331 -10.58 16.67 2.54
CA GLN A 331 -11.81 17.11 1.87
C GLN A 331 -11.73 16.97 0.34
N VAL A 332 -11.23 15.82 -0.12
CA VAL A 332 -10.93 15.60 -1.54
C VAL A 332 -12.17 15.70 -2.41
N GLU A 333 -13.35 15.37 -1.88
CA GLU A 333 -14.64 15.46 -2.54
C GLU A 333 -15.03 16.91 -2.93
N ARG A 334 -14.33 17.93 -2.43
CA ARG A 334 -14.53 19.31 -2.90
C ARG A 334 -14.14 19.49 -4.38
N PHE A 335 -13.34 18.58 -4.94
CA PHE A 335 -12.90 18.58 -6.33
C PHE A 335 -13.79 17.75 -7.27
N TYR A 336 -14.63 16.87 -6.76
CA TYR A 336 -15.52 16.00 -7.54
C TYR A 336 -16.80 15.68 -6.80
N THR A 337 -17.79 15.14 -7.51
CA THR A 337 -19.02 14.66 -6.89
C THR A 337 -18.80 13.28 -6.30
N GLY A 338 -18.96 13.15 -4.98
CA GLY A 338 -18.76 11.90 -4.28
C GLY A 338 -19.09 12.01 -2.79
N ARG A 339 -19.04 10.89 -2.09
CA ARG A 339 -19.18 10.87 -0.63
C ARG A 339 -17.87 11.36 0.02
N PRO A 340 -17.95 12.10 1.13
CA PRO A 340 -16.79 12.42 1.93
C PRO A 340 -16.09 11.14 2.39
N GLU A 341 -14.78 11.11 2.21
CA GLU A 341 -13.95 10.00 2.73
C GLU A 341 -13.70 10.19 4.24
N GLY A 342 -13.77 11.44 4.70
CA GLY A 342 -13.45 11.86 6.06
C GLY A 342 -11.98 11.68 6.39
N PRO A 343 -11.61 11.83 7.66
CA PRO A 343 -10.20 11.78 8.05
C PRO A 343 -9.57 10.40 7.79
N ILE A 344 -8.37 10.40 7.25
CA ILE A 344 -7.52 9.23 6.99
C ILE A 344 -6.22 9.40 7.80
N LYS A 345 -5.71 8.29 8.36
CA LYS A 345 -4.45 8.26 9.09
C LYS A 345 -3.29 8.63 8.16
N THR A 346 -2.33 9.40 8.68
CA THR A 346 -1.02 9.58 8.03
C THR A 346 -0.27 8.25 8.03
N PHE A 347 0.19 7.81 6.87
CA PHE A 347 1.06 6.64 6.73
C PHE A 347 2.53 7.06 6.64
N PRO A 348 3.48 6.20 7.09
CA PRO A 348 4.90 6.51 7.03
C PRO A 348 5.38 6.62 5.57
N LEU A 349 6.36 7.50 5.31
CA LEU A 349 6.98 7.61 3.99
C LEU A 349 8.31 6.87 3.88
N ARG A 350 8.84 6.29 4.95
CA ARG A 350 10.03 5.45 4.86
C ARG A 350 9.76 4.23 3.98
N GLY A 351 10.61 4.05 2.98
CA GLY A 351 10.46 2.98 1.99
C GLY A 351 9.32 3.17 1.01
N ILE A 352 8.77 4.37 0.89
CA ILE A 352 7.59 4.66 0.06
C ILE A 352 7.77 4.26 -1.41
N LYS A 353 8.99 4.29 -1.93
CA LYS A 353 9.29 3.88 -3.32
C LYS A 353 8.92 2.42 -3.64
N ASP A 354 8.81 1.57 -2.60
CA ASP A 354 8.55 0.15 -2.73
C ASP A 354 7.05 -0.20 -2.74
N SER A 355 6.16 0.77 -2.51
CA SER A 355 4.74 0.54 -2.20
C SER A 355 3.75 1.16 -3.20
N PRO A 356 4.00 1.18 -4.52
CA PRO A 356 2.95 1.58 -5.46
C PRO A 356 1.84 0.51 -5.49
N PRO A 357 0.60 0.90 -5.86
CA PRO A 357 0.13 2.25 -6.09
C PRO A 357 -0.14 2.99 -4.76
N TYR A 358 -0.13 4.31 -4.81
CA TYR A 358 -0.17 5.16 -3.63
C TYR A 358 -1.56 5.63 -3.27
N LEU A 359 -1.72 6.12 -2.02
CA LEU A 359 -2.95 6.39 -1.29
C LEU A 359 -3.70 5.11 -0.93
N HIS A 360 -4.67 5.24 -0.04
CA HIS A 360 -5.40 4.10 0.54
C HIS A 360 -6.18 3.26 -0.48
N ASP A 361 -6.53 3.81 -1.63
CA ASP A 361 -7.25 3.13 -2.71
C ASP A 361 -6.43 2.99 -4.02
N GLY A 362 -5.14 3.32 -3.98
CA GLY A 362 -4.22 3.17 -5.10
C GLY A 362 -4.45 4.10 -6.28
N ARG A 363 -5.18 5.21 -6.08
CA ARG A 363 -5.51 6.17 -7.16
C ARG A 363 -4.31 6.89 -7.77
N CYS A 364 -3.14 6.80 -7.16
CA CYS A 364 -1.90 7.36 -7.65
C CYS A 364 -0.92 6.23 -8.02
N PRO A 365 -0.83 5.83 -9.30
CA PRO A 365 0.04 4.73 -9.72
C PRO A 365 1.54 4.98 -9.51
N THR A 366 1.97 6.25 -9.50
CA THR A 366 3.38 6.64 -9.33
C THR A 366 3.56 7.65 -8.21
N LEU A 367 4.80 7.83 -7.72
CA LEU A 367 5.09 8.91 -6.77
C LEU A 367 4.84 10.30 -7.35
N ALA A 368 5.07 10.49 -8.64
CA ALA A 368 4.77 11.73 -9.33
C ALA A 368 3.26 12.02 -9.34
N ASP A 369 2.41 10.99 -9.48
CA ASP A 369 0.96 11.14 -9.32
C ASP A 369 0.60 11.56 -7.90
N ALA A 370 1.24 10.96 -6.87
CA ALA A 370 1.01 11.33 -5.48
C ALA A 370 1.42 12.78 -5.20
N VAL A 371 2.57 13.22 -5.71
CA VAL A 371 3.01 14.62 -5.62
C VAL A 371 2.00 15.55 -6.29
N GLU A 372 1.52 15.20 -7.47
CA GLU A 372 0.54 16.03 -8.19
C GLU A 372 -0.83 16.04 -7.49
N PHE A 373 -1.25 14.89 -6.93
CA PHE A 373 -2.45 14.82 -6.10
C PHE A 373 -2.40 15.84 -4.95
N PHE A 374 -1.32 15.83 -4.16
CA PHE A 374 -1.16 16.77 -3.05
C PHE A 374 -0.96 18.21 -3.52
N ASN A 375 -0.30 18.42 -4.66
CA ASN A 375 -0.18 19.73 -5.28
C ASN A 375 -1.56 20.36 -5.57
N LEU A 376 -2.51 19.56 -6.07
CA LEU A 376 -3.88 20.01 -6.34
C LEU A 376 -4.68 20.17 -5.04
N VAL A 377 -4.66 19.15 -4.18
CA VAL A 377 -5.49 19.09 -2.96
C VAL A 377 -5.10 20.15 -1.94
N LEU A 378 -3.81 20.46 -1.81
CA LEU A 378 -3.30 21.49 -0.89
C LEU A 378 -3.08 22.83 -1.58
N GLU A 379 -3.42 22.96 -2.85
CA GLU A 379 -3.28 24.21 -3.65
C GLU A 379 -1.85 24.80 -3.60
N LEU A 380 -0.83 23.91 -3.66
CA LEU A 380 0.58 24.30 -3.45
C LEU A 380 1.17 25.08 -4.61
N LYS A 381 0.63 24.95 -5.82
CA LYS A 381 1.09 25.60 -7.05
C LYS A 381 2.59 25.39 -7.29
N LEU A 382 3.03 24.13 -7.15
CA LEU A 382 4.40 23.72 -7.43
C LEU A 382 4.69 23.81 -8.93
N THR A 383 5.88 24.28 -9.28
CA THR A 383 6.36 24.22 -10.66
C THR A 383 6.70 22.78 -11.04
N LYS A 384 6.90 22.54 -12.32
CA LYS A 384 7.31 21.22 -12.82
C LYS A 384 8.62 20.75 -12.15
N GLU A 385 9.60 21.63 -12.08
CA GLU A 385 10.91 21.38 -11.48
C GLU A 385 10.78 21.07 -9.99
N GLU A 386 9.92 21.79 -9.27
CA GLU A 386 9.66 21.55 -7.85
C GLU A 386 9.00 20.19 -7.62
N LYS A 387 8.07 19.76 -8.48
CA LYS A 387 7.42 18.45 -8.41
C LYS A 387 8.40 17.31 -8.71
N GLU A 388 9.24 17.47 -9.72
CA GLU A 388 10.29 16.52 -10.05
C GLU A 388 11.32 16.39 -8.92
N ALA A 389 11.72 17.51 -8.31
CA ALA A 389 12.62 17.53 -7.16
C ALA A 389 12.01 16.84 -5.94
N LEU A 390 10.74 17.14 -5.63
CA LEU A 390 10.02 16.50 -4.52
C LEU A 390 9.89 14.98 -4.75
N THR A 391 9.61 14.55 -5.97
CA THR A 391 9.56 13.12 -6.33
C THR A 391 10.94 12.46 -6.14
N ALA A 392 12.01 13.11 -6.56
CA ALA A 392 13.38 12.61 -6.38
C ALA A 392 13.74 12.48 -4.89
N TYR A 393 13.31 13.42 -4.04
CA TYR A 393 13.48 13.30 -2.60
C TYR A 393 12.71 12.11 -2.00
N LEU A 394 11.44 11.93 -2.38
CA LEU A 394 10.63 10.80 -1.90
C LEU A 394 11.24 9.45 -2.24
N LEU A 395 11.94 9.33 -3.37
CA LEU A 395 12.69 8.12 -3.76
C LEU A 395 13.89 7.83 -2.84
N CYS A 396 14.32 8.79 -2.03
CA CYS A 396 15.41 8.62 -1.07
C CYS A 396 14.95 8.11 0.30
N LEU A 397 13.63 8.16 0.59
CA LEU A 397 13.06 7.79 1.87
C LEU A 397 12.86 6.27 1.96
#